data_99dded1a51835b94b8b5d98e55d66aa2
#
_entry.id   99dded1a51835b94b8b5d98e55d66aa2
#
_cell.length_a   1.000
_cell.length_b   1.000
_cell.length_c   1.000
_cell.angle_alpha   90.00
_cell.angle_beta   90.00
_cell.angle_gamma   90.00
#
_symmetry.space_group_name_H-M   'P 1'
#
loop_
_entity.id
_entity.type
_entity.pdbx_description
1 polymer ?
#
loop_
_entity_poly.entity_id
_entity_poly.type
_entity_poly.pdbx_seq_one_letter_code
_entity_poly.pdbx_strand_id
1 'polypeptide(L)'
;ERDVVFRVKTAYYDLYRVDQSLAILNRYLDLLRDFSNVAEQKYATGEGIQANVLKSQVEISNILDRRLMFERQRAGIAARINALLDRPAEAPVGTAAAIDTTRVEIDDSLLVRLALVNRQELKASEAMIRKSEFMKDLANLQYYPNFNLQASYITVARGNSMASDAGKDAYSVGLGINIPIQLGRRTAATEEAEATYQANQLIYRSVENNVKAEIEDLHFQLQSIARTLDLYNQGLLVQSQSSLESALSAYSTGKLDFLNLLDSERMLLQARLGYVEQQSNYQKTLAALERAVGGSFAK
;
A
#
# COMPACT_ATOMS: atom_id res chain seq x y z
N GLU A 1 8.40 -8.45 -5.22
CA GLU A 1 7.57 -8.36 -6.42
C GLU A 1 6.15 -7.86 -6.10
N ARG A 2 5.40 -8.50 -5.20
CA ARG A 2 4.01 -8.12 -4.83
C ARG A 2 3.88 -6.68 -4.33
N ASP A 3 4.81 -6.21 -3.50
CA ASP A 3 4.82 -4.83 -3.03
C ASP A 3 5.02 -3.82 -4.16
N VAL A 4 5.82 -4.17 -5.17
CA VAL A 4 5.99 -3.31 -6.35
C VAL A 4 4.69 -3.25 -7.15
N VAL A 5 4.04 -4.39 -7.40
CA VAL A 5 2.74 -4.45 -8.09
C VAL A 5 1.68 -3.62 -7.34
N PHE A 6 1.59 -3.76 -6.02
CA PHE A 6 0.68 -2.97 -5.19
C PHE A 6 0.97 -1.46 -5.29
N ARG A 7 2.24 -1.05 -5.21
CA ARG A 7 2.65 0.35 -5.33
C ARG A 7 2.34 0.93 -6.71
N VAL A 8 2.53 0.15 -7.78
CA VAL A 8 2.18 0.57 -9.15
C VAL A 8 0.67 0.72 -9.28
N LYS A 9 -0.13 -0.27 -8.85
CA LYS A 9 -1.59 -0.19 -8.86
C LYS A 9 -2.10 1.03 -8.09
N THR A 10 -1.57 1.26 -6.89
CA THR A 10 -1.96 2.42 -6.06
C THR A 10 -1.63 3.74 -6.75
N ALA A 11 -0.43 3.88 -7.32
CA ALA A 11 -0.04 5.09 -8.04
C ALA A 11 -0.91 5.31 -9.30
N TYR A 12 -1.28 4.24 -10.01
CA TYR A 12 -2.17 4.31 -11.16
C TYR A 12 -3.59 4.78 -10.78
N TYR A 13 -4.16 4.25 -9.69
CA TYR A 13 -5.49 4.66 -9.23
C TYR A 13 -5.49 6.07 -8.63
N ASP A 14 -4.37 6.52 -8.04
CA ASP A 14 -4.18 7.92 -7.65
C ASP A 14 -4.14 8.84 -8.89
N LEU A 15 -3.45 8.43 -9.97
CA LEU A 15 -3.43 9.17 -11.25
C LEU A 15 -4.84 9.26 -11.84
N TYR A 16 -5.57 8.14 -11.88
CA TYR A 16 -6.96 8.11 -12.35
C TYR A 16 -7.82 9.12 -11.59
N ARG A 17 -7.76 9.11 -10.26
CA ARG A 17 -8.52 10.04 -9.42
C ARG A 17 -8.23 11.48 -9.78
N VAL A 18 -6.96 11.83 -9.92
CA VAL A 18 -6.55 13.21 -10.22
C VAL A 18 -6.93 13.62 -11.64
N ASP A 19 -6.75 12.76 -12.65
CA ASP A 19 -7.13 13.04 -14.03
C ASP A 19 -8.65 13.25 -14.17
N GLN A 20 -9.46 12.41 -13.50
CA GLN A 20 -10.92 12.56 -13.48
C GLN A 20 -11.34 13.82 -12.73
N SER A 21 -10.68 14.15 -11.61
CA SER A 21 -10.96 15.37 -10.85
C SER A 21 -10.67 16.62 -11.68
N LEU A 22 -9.57 16.66 -12.43
CA LEU A 22 -9.23 17.74 -13.35
C LEU A 22 -10.28 17.87 -14.46
N ALA A 23 -10.74 16.77 -15.04
CA ALA A 23 -11.79 16.78 -16.06
C ALA A 23 -13.12 17.33 -15.50
N ILE A 24 -13.49 16.96 -14.28
CA ILE A 24 -14.67 17.48 -13.58
C ILE A 24 -14.53 18.98 -13.36
N LEU A 25 -13.40 19.44 -12.81
CA LEU A 25 -13.16 20.87 -12.54
C LEU A 25 -13.17 21.72 -13.80
N ASN A 26 -12.64 21.23 -14.92
CA ASN A 26 -12.68 21.95 -16.19
C ASN A 26 -14.13 22.16 -16.67
N ARG A 27 -14.96 21.11 -16.65
CA ARG A 27 -16.40 21.22 -16.98
C ARG A 27 -17.13 22.17 -16.04
N TYR A 28 -16.75 22.14 -14.77
CA TYR A 28 -17.33 23.03 -13.77
C TYR A 28 -16.95 24.50 -14.00
N LEU A 29 -15.70 24.77 -14.39
CA LEU A 29 -15.25 26.10 -14.76
C LEU A 29 -16.03 26.66 -15.96
N ASP A 30 -16.30 25.84 -16.97
CA ASP A 30 -17.06 26.28 -18.12
C ASP A 30 -18.51 26.68 -17.74
N LEU A 31 -19.15 25.85 -16.91
CA LEU A 31 -20.50 26.12 -16.38
C LEU A 31 -20.54 27.37 -15.50
N LEU A 32 -19.53 27.62 -14.66
CA LEU A 32 -19.43 28.82 -13.84
C LEU A 32 -19.23 30.08 -14.69
N ARG A 33 -18.51 30.00 -15.79
CA ARG A 33 -18.37 31.12 -16.74
C ARG A 33 -19.72 31.48 -17.38
N ASP A 34 -20.49 30.46 -17.76
CA ASP A 34 -21.84 30.68 -18.28
C ASP A 34 -22.71 31.35 -17.23
N PHE A 35 -22.65 30.97 -15.97
CA PHE A 35 -23.39 31.60 -14.89
C PHE A 35 -22.92 33.03 -14.62
N SER A 36 -21.61 33.29 -14.68
CA SER A 36 -21.07 34.65 -14.57
C SER A 36 -21.61 35.54 -15.67
N ASN A 37 -21.61 35.07 -16.92
CA ASN A 37 -22.15 35.84 -18.06
C ASN A 37 -23.65 36.15 -17.89
N VAL A 38 -24.44 35.17 -17.40
CA VAL A 38 -25.88 35.43 -17.13
C VAL A 38 -26.06 36.43 -15.98
N ALA A 39 -25.25 36.34 -14.91
CA ALA A 39 -25.29 37.30 -13.82
C ALA A 39 -24.90 38.73 -14.28
N GLU A 40 -23.91 38.87 -15.16
CA GLU A 40 -23.47 40.12 -15.76
C GLU A 40 -24.58 40.73 -16.63
N GLN A 41 -25.24 39.94 -17.48
CA GLN A 41 -26.37 40.38 -18.31
C GLN A 41 -27.54 40.88 -17.46
N LYS A 42 -27.93 40.10 -16.43
CA LYS A 42 -28.99 40.52 -15.50
C LYS A 42 -28.64 41.83 -14.75
N TYR A 43 -27.37 42.00 -14.35
CA TYR A 43 -26.92 43.22 -13.72
C TYR A 43 -26.98 44.40 -14.70
N ALA A 44 -26.55 44.23 -15.95
CA ALA A 44 -26.59 45.26 -16.98
C ALA A 44 -28.03 45.72 -17.34
N THR A 45 -29.02 44.82 -17.24
CA THR A 45 -30.44 45.12 -17.48
C THR A 45 -31.18 45.60 -16.21
N GLY A 46 -30.49 45.70 -15.07
CA GLY A 46 -31.10 46.12 -13.79
C GLY A 46 -31.93 45.03 -13.11
N GLU A 47 -31.95 43.79 -13.63
CA GLU A 47 -32.64 42.63 -13.06
C GLU A 47 -31.81 41.87 -12.03
N GLY A 48 -30.51 42.17 -11.93
CA GLY A 48 -29.56 41.52 -11.04
C GLY A 48 -28.79 42.53 -10.18
N ILE A 49 -28.06 41.99 -9.19
CA ILE A 49 -27.21 42.80 -8.31
C ILE A 49 -25.73 42.48 -8.58
N GLN A 50 -24.87 43.51 -8.48
CA GLN A 50 -23.41 43.35 -8.69
C GLN A 50 -22.78 42.28 -7.82
N ALA A 51 -23.32 42.04 -6.62
CA ALA A 51 -22.82 41.00 -5.71
C ALA A 51 -22.85 39.61 -6.34
N ASN A 52 -23.81 39.29 -7.21
CA ASN A 52 -23.88 37.98 -7.87
C ASN A 52 -22.74 37.78 -8.88
N VAL A 53 -22.38 38.85 -9.63
CA VAL A 53 -21.21 38.83 -10.53
C VAL A 53 -19.92 38.61 -9.75
N LEU A 54 -19.71 39.38 -8.67
CA LEU A 54 -18.52 39.24 -7.85
C LEU A 54 -18.42 37.85 -7.20
N LYS A 55 -19.53 37.27 -6.75
CA LYS A 55 -19.56 35.91 -6.19
C LYS A 55 -19.19 34.84 -7.22
N SER A 56 -19.68 34.96 -8.47
CA SER A 56 -19.28 34.03 -9.53
C SER A 56 -17.78 34.11 -9.84
N GLN A 57 -17.21 35.34 -9.85
CA GLN A 57 -15.77 35.53 -10.05
C GLN A 57 -14.92 34.95 -8.92
N VAL A 58 -15.36 35.08 -7.65
CA VAL A 58 -14.72 34.46 -6.51
C VAL A 58 -14.77 32.93 -6.63
N GLU A 59 -15.92 32.35 -7.02
CA GLU A 59 -16.04 30.91 -7.19
C GLU A 59 -15.14 30.39 -8.33
N ILE A 60 -15.09 31.07 -9.46
CA ILE A 60 -14.15 30.77 -10.54
C ILE A 60 -12.69 30.73 -10.01
N SER A 61 -12.31 31.72 -9.20
CA SER A 61 -10.97 31.80 -8.61
C SER A 61 -10.69 30.64 -7.67
N ASN A 62 -11.67 30.25 -6.85
CA ASN A 62 -11.56 29.08 -5.94
C ASN A 62 -11.36 27.78 -6.73
N ILE A 63 -12.07 27.62 -7.85
CA ILE A 63 -11.93 26.42 -8.68
C ILE A 63 -10.61 26.39 -9.44
N LEU A 64 -10.11 27.55 -9.89
CA LEU A 64 -8.78 27.66 -10.48
C LEU A 64 -7.68 27.27 -9.48
N ASP A 65 -7.76 27.74 -8.23
CA ASP A 65 -6.84 27.33 -7.16
C ASP A 65 -6.88 25.80 -6.94
N ARG A 66 -8.09 25.26 -6.84
CA ARG A 66 -8.30 23.81 -6.70
C ARG A 66 -7.71 23.01 -7.87
N ARG A 67 -7.86 23.52 -9.10
CA ARG A 67 -7.25 22.93 -10.30
C ARG A 67 -5.73 22.92 -10.21
N LEU A 68 -5.10 24.03 -9.82
CA LEU A 68 -3.64 24.11 -9.62
C LEU A 68 -3.15 23.10 -8.57
N MET A 69 -3.91 22.88 -7.50
CA MET A 69 -3.59 21.84 -6.51
C MET A 69 -3.60 20.44 -7.12
N PHE A 70 -4.60 20.10 -7.93
CA PHE A 70 -4.67 18.78 -8.60
C PHE A 70 -3.58 18.64 -9.68
N GLU A 71 -3.24 19.68 -10.43
CA GLU A 71 -2.14 19.69 -11.40
C GLU A 71 -0.81 19.38 -10.69
N ARG A 72 -0.54 20.01 -9.55
CA ARG A 72 0.62 19.70 -8.72
C ARG A 72 0.61 18.24 -8.21
N GLN A 73 -0.56 17.75 -7.74
CA GLN A 73 -0.70 16.36 -7.30
C GLN A 73 -0.41 15.39 -8.46
N ARG A 74 -0.92 15.69 -9.67
CA ARG A 74 -0.67 14.92 -10.88
C ARG A 74 0.82 14.80 -11.18
N ALA A 75 1.54 15.91 -11.15
CA ALA A 75 3.00 15.92 -11.37
C ALA A 75 3.74 15.04 -10.35
N GLY A 76 3.38 15.12 -9.07
CA GLY A 76 3.98 14.27 -8.04
C GLY A 76 3.68 12.77 -8.21
N ILE A 77 2.46 12.43 -8.65
CA ILE A 77 2.09 11.04 -8.95
C ILE A 77 2.83 10.54 -10.19
N ALA A 78 2.93 11.36 -11.25
CA ALA A 78 3.68 11.02 -12.47
C ALA A 78 5.16 10.74 -12.15
N ALA A 79 5.80 11.58 -11.34
CA ALA A 79 7.18 11.36 -10.89
C ALA A 79 7.32 10.04 -10.10
N ARG A 80 6.34 9.71 -9.24
CA ARG A 80 6.31 8.42 -8.50
C ARG A 80 6.16 7.22 -9.42
N ILE A 81 5.30 7.31 -10.44
CA ILE A 81 5.13 6.25 -11.46
C ILE A 81 6.44 6.07 -12.24
N ASN A 82 7.06 7.17 -12.67
CA ASN A 82 8.34 7.11 -13.38
C ASN A 82 9.45 6.48 -12.53
N ALA A 83 9.52 6.81 -11.24
CA ALA A 83 10.46 6.18 -10.32
C ALA A 83 10.23 4.67 -10.15
N LEU A 84 8.95 4.22 -10.16
CA LEU A 84 8.61 2.78 -10.11
C LEU A 84 8.96 2.04 -11.41
N LEU A 85 9.02 2.76 -12.53
CA LEU A 85 9.36 2.24 -13.86
C LEU A 85 10.84 2.43 -14.25
N ASP A 86 11.65 2.95 -13.32
CA ASP A 86 13.07 3.29 -13.57
C ASP A 86 13.23 4.25 -14.77
N ARG A 87 12.39 5.30 -14.82
CA ARG A 87 12.38 6.32 -15.87
C ARG A 87 12.72 7.69 -15.28
N PRO A 88 13.23 8.64 -16.10
CA PRO A 88 13.40 10.03 -15.66
C PRO A 88 12.12 10.61 -15.04
N ALA A 89 12.25 11.38 -13.96
CA ALA A 89 11.10 11.90 -13.21
C ALA A 89 10.15 12.76 -14.07
N GLU A 90 10.69 13.46 -15.07
CA GLU A 90 9.97 14.35 -15.99
C GLU A 90 9.40 13.60 -17.21
N ALA A 91 9.62 12.30 -17.33
CA ALA A 91 9.10 11.54 -18.48
C ALA A 91 7.57 11.67 -18.57
N PRO A 92 6.99 11.90 -19.75
CA PRO A 92 5.56 12.10 -19.89
C PRO A 92 4.79 10.84 -19.47
N VAL A 93 3.79 11.05 -18.63
CA VAL A 93 2.82 10.03 -18.22
C VAL A 93 1.47 10.40 -18.82
N GLY A 94 0.89 9.47 -19.59
CA GLY A 94 -0.43 9.64 -20.22
C GLY A 94 -1.54 9.79 -19.17
N THR A 95 -2.76 10.01 -19.66
CA THR A 95 -3.96 9.99 -18.81
C THR A 95 -4.34 8.56 -18.48
N ALA A 96 -4.82 8.34 -17.26
CA ALA A 96 -5.29 7.04 -16.84
C ALA A 96 -6.58 6.65 -17.60
N ALA A 97 -6.65 5.41 -18.07
CA ALA A 97 -7.86 4.87 -18.68
C ALA A 97 -8.98 4.71 -17.66
N ALA A 98 -10.23 4.60 -18.15
CA ALA A 98 -11.36 4.28 -17.30
C ALA A 98 -11.10 2.97 -16.53
N ILE A 99 -11.42 2.97 -15.24
CA ILE A 99 -11.28 1.80 -14.39
C ILE A 99 -12.57 0.97 -14.40
N ASP A 100 -12.41 -0.34 -14.40
CA ASP A 100 -13.53 -1.25 -14.19
C ASP A 100 -13.93 -1.21 -12.71
N THR A 101 -15.21 -0.93 -12.46
CA THR A 101 -15.80 -0.91 -11.12
C THR A 101 -16.62 -2.15 -10.83
N THR A 102 -16.46 -3.22 -11.61
CA THR A 102 -17.12 -4.51 -11.37
C THR A 102 -16.77 -4.99 -9.96
N ARG A 103 -17.81 -5.32 -9.21
CA ARG A 103 -17.63 -5.81 -7.84
C ARG A 103 -17.09 -7.23 -7.86
N VAL A 104 -16.11 -7.43 -7.02
CA VAL A 104 -15.57 -8.76 -6.76
C VAL A 104 -16.24 -9.27 -5.50
N GLU A 105 -17.11 -10.28 -5.64
CA GLU A 105 -17.65 -11.02 -4.50
C GLU A 105 -16.64 -12.09 -4.08
N ILE A 106 -16.13 -11.98 -2.87
CA ILE A 106 -15.11 -12.88 -2.34
C ILE A 106 -15.55 -13.37 -0.97
N ASP A 107 -15.50 -14.68 -0.78
CA ASP A 107 -15.78 -15.32 0.51
C ASP A 107 -14.61 -15.08 1.51
N ASP A 108 -14.92 -14.55 2.68
CA ASP A 108 -13.96 -14.28 3.77
C ASP A 108 -13.12 -15.49 4.12
N SER A 109 -13.76 -16.65 4.23
CA SER A 109 -13.08 -17.89 4.62
C SER A 109 -12.06 -18.33 3.59
N LEU A 110 -12.29 -18.03 2.31
CA LEU A 110 -11.36 -18.30 1.22
C LEU A 110 -10.16 -17.34 1.28
N LEU A 111 -10.40 -16.05 1.56
CA LEU A 111 -9.34 -15.05 1.68
C LEU A 111 -8.32 -15.41 2.75
N VAL A 112 -8.80 -15.72 3.96
CA VAL A 112 -7.94 -16.12 5.09
C VAL A 112 -7.15 -17.38 4.74
N ARG A 113 -7.77 -18.42 4.18
CA ARG A 113 -7.07 -19.65 3.78
C ARG A 113 -5.97 -19.40 2.76
N LEU A 114 -6.25 -18.60 1.73
CA LEU A 114 -5.27 -18.26 0.71
C LEU A 114 -4.08 -17.49 1.31
N ALA A 115 -4.34 -16.57 2.21
CA ALA A 115 -3.30 -15.81 2.87
C ALA A 115 -2.40 -16.68 3.74
N LEU A 116 -2.96 -17.58 4.56
CA LEU A 116 -2.20 -18.47 5.41
C LEU A 116 -1.26 -19.37 4.59
N VAL A 117 -1.65 -19.76 3.36
CA VAL A 117 -0.80 -20.58 2.47
C VAL A 117 0.25 -19.74 1.73
N ASN A 118 -0.12 -18.51 1.31
CA ASN A 118 0.69 -17.75 0.36
C ASN A 118 1.62 -16.72 1.00
N ARG A 119 1.35 -16.28 2.24
CA ARG A 119 2.12 -15.23 2.91
C ARG A 119 3.55 -15.64 3.20
N GLN A 120 4.50 -14.82 2.73
CA GLN A 120 5.93 -15.08 2.94
C GLN A 120 6.35 -14.85 4.39
N GLU A 121 5.69 -13.95 5.10
CA GLU A 121 5.95 -13.67 6.52
C GLU A 121 5.67 -14.89 7.40
N LEU A 122 4.60 -15.64 7.11
CA LEU A 122 4.29 -16.88 7.80
C LEU A 122 5.34 -17.96 7.52
N LYS A 123 5.73 -18.10 6.24
CA LYS A 123 6.80 -19.05 5.84
C LYS A 123 8.14 -18.69 6.48
N ALA A 124 8.44 -17.39 6.60
CA ALA A 124 9.65 -16.94 7.30
C ALA A 124 9.60 -17.27 8.79
N SER A 125 8.44 -17.05 9.44
CA SER A 125 8.25 -17.40 10.86
C SER A 125 8.32 -18.91 11.10
N GLU A 126 7.78 -19.74 10.20
CA GLU A 126 7.95 -21.20 10.25
C GLU A 126 9.42 -21.63 10.11
N ALA A 127 10.17 -20.97 9.22
CA ALA A 127 11.60 -21.23 9.09
C ALA A 127 12.38 -20.85 10.37
N MET A 128 11.94 -19.80 11.09
CA MET A 128 12.52 -19.42 12.36
C MET A 128 12.20 -20.43 13.48
N ILE A 129 11.00 -20.99 13.50
CA ILE A 129 10.66 -22.08 14.42
C ILE A 129 11.58 -23.28 14.16
N ARG A 130 11.69 -23.73 12.91
CA ARG A 130 12.60 -24.85 12.55
C ARG A 130 14.06 -24.56 12.91
N LYS A 131 14.53 -23.33 12.68
CA LYS A 131 15.87 -22.90 13.10
C LYS A 131 16.06 -23.05 14.61
N SER A 132 15.10 -22.56 15.41
CA SER A 132 15.20 -22.65 16.87
C SER A 132 15.08 -24.10 17.40
N GLU A 133 14.35 -24.97 16.70
CA GLU A 133 14.32 -26.40 16.97
C GLU A 133 15.70 -27.02 16.79
N PHE A 134 16.39 -26.81 15.67
CA PHE A 134 17.76 -27.27 15.47
C PHE A 134 18.76 -26.66 16.46
N MET A 135 18.54 -25.40 16.88
CA MET A 135 19.38 -24.79 17.92
C MET A 135 19.21 -25.47 19.29
N LYS A 136 17.98 -25.88 19.62
CA LYS A 136 17.71 -26.69 20.81
C LYS A 136 18.40 -28.05 20.73
N ASP A 137 18.34 -28.72 19.59
CA ASP A 137 19.07 -29.99 19.38
C ASP A 137 20.59 -29.79 19.49
N LEU A 138 21.11 -28.71 18.92
CA LEU A 138 22.52 -28.35 19.03
C LEU A 138 22.93 -28.07 20.47
N ALA A 139 22.09 -27.38 21.27
CA ALA A 139 22.35 -27.17 22.70
C ALA A 139 22.39 -28.50 23.47
N ASN A 140 21.51 -29.44 23.15
CA ASN A 140 21.50 -30.78 23.73
C ASN A 140 22.77 -31.58 23.36
N LEU A 141 23.26 -31.42 22.12
CA LEU A 141 24.51 -32.08 21.69
C LEU A 141 25.75 -31.62 22.47
N GLN A 142 25.71 -30.41 23.08
CA GLN A 142 26.82 -29.94 23.92
C GLN A 142 27.06 -30.74 25.19
N TYR A 143 26.17 -31.64 25.58
CA TYR A 143 26.37 -32.59 26.67
C TYR A 143 27.29 -33.76 26.26
N TYR A 144 27.48 -33.99 24.97
CA TYR A 144 28.33 -35.05 24.47
C TYR A 144 29.77 -34.58 24.28
N PRO A 145 30.77 -35.46 24.47
CA PRO A 145 32.18 -35.13 24.22
C PRO A 145 32.43 -34.89 22.70
N ASN A 146 33.30 -33.94 22.40
CA ASN A 146 33.81 -33.76 21.04
C ASN A 146 35.09 -34.53 20.86
N PHE A 147 35.23 -35.23 19.74
CA PHE A 147 36.44 -35.90 19.32
C PHE A 147 37.14 -35.11 18.24
N ASN A 148 38.43 -34.87 18.41
CA ASN A 148 39.28 -34.18 17.45
C ASN A 148 40.40 -35.15 17.02
N LEU A 149 40.48 -35.46 15.73
CA LEU A 149 41.57 -36.18 15.11
C LEU A 149 42.42 -35.19 14.32
N GLN A 150 43.69 -35.07 14.69
CA GLN A 150 44.64 -34.20 14.03
C GLN A 150 45.78 -35.03 13.45
N ALA A 151 46.12 -34.81 12.21
CA ALA A 151 47.30 -35.34 11.55
C ALA A 151 48.12 -34.17 10.98
N SER A 152 49.41 -34.15 11.27
CA SER A 152 50.29 -33.15 10.67
C SER A 152 51.55 -33.77 10.13
N TYR A 153 52.03 -33.29 9.01
CA TYR A 153 53.29 -33.64 8.36
C TYR A 153 54.10 -32.36 8.20
N ILE A 154 55.31 -32.36 8.71
CA ILE A 154 56.21 -31.22 8.72
C ILE A 154 57.44 -31.57 7.90
N THR A 155 57.64 -30.89 6.80
CA THR A 155 58.85 -31.01 5.96
C THR A 155 59.95 -30.14 6.55
N VAL A 156 61.05 -30.77 6.87
CA VAL A 156 62.22 -30.10 7.45
C VAL A 156 63.33 -29.98 6.40
N ALA A 157 63.61 -28.73 5.94
CA ALA A 157 64.70 -28.47 5.02
C ALA A 157 66.06 -28.73 5.72
N ARG A 158 67.00 -29.33 5.01
CA ARG A 158 68.37 -29.62 5.49
C ARG A 158 69.16 -28.28 5.58
N GLY A 159 69.10 -27.62 6.73
CA GLY A 159 69.89 -26.42 7.01
C GLY A 159 71.31 -26.74 7.46
N ASN A 160 72.12 -25.71 7.81
CA ASN A 160 73.50 -25.89 8.33
C ASN A 160 73.55 -26.42 9.79
N SER A 161 72.55 -27.16 10.25
CA SER A 161 72.50 -27.77 11.58
C SER A 161 73.28 -29.03 11.62
N MET A 162 74.16 -29.18 12.66
CA MET A 162 74.90 -30.42 12.96
C MET A 162 74.08 -31.43 13.78
N ALA A 163 72.76 -31.19 13.97
CA ALA A 163 71.89 -32.11 14.68
C ALA A 163 71.65 -33.40 13.86
N SER A 164 71.62 -34.55 14.51
CA SER A 164 71.49 -35.88 13.88
C SER A 164 70.18 -36.12 13.19
N ASP A 165 69.21 -35.21 13.33
CA ASP A 165 67.85 -35.19 12.73
C ASP A 165 67.64 -34.08 11.72
N ALA A 166 68.73 -33.34 11.36
CA ALA A 166 68.66 -32.28 10.35
C ALA A 166 68.20 -32.82 9.00
N GLY A 167 67.08 -32.31 8.46
CA GLY A 167 66.51 -32.72 7.20
C GLY A 167 65.61 -33.99 7.24
N LYS A 168 65.23 -34.42 8.44
CA LYS A 168 64.21 -35.48 8.60
C LYS A 168 62.85 -34.88 8.78
N ASP A 169 61.91 -35.28 7.94
CA ASP A 169 60.53 -34.88 8.07
C ASP A 169 59.87 -35.45 9.31
N ALA A 170 59.01 -34.69 9.94
CA ALA A 170 58.28 -35.14 11.11
C ALA A 170 56.80 -35.35 10.82
N TYR A 171 56.23 -36.34 11.43
CA TYR A 171 54.76 -36.56 11.37
C TYR A 171 54.22 -36.70 12.79
N SER A 172 53.00 -36.20 12.99
CA SER A 172 52.29 -36.42 14.23
C SER A 172 50.83 -36.77 13.99
N VAL A 173 50.31 -37.68 14.77
CA VAL A 173 48.87 -38.00 14.82
C VAL A 173 48.43 -37.83 16.26
N GLY A 174 47.42 -37.01 16.47
CA GLY A 174 46.84 -36.74 17.79
C GLY A 174 45.35 -37.01 17.81
N LEU A 175 44.86 -37.66 18.87
CA LEU A 175 43.45 -37.80 19.20
C LEU A 175 43.17 -36.97 20.46
N GLY A 176 42.31 -35.96 20.34
CA GLY A 176 41.82 -35.17 21.45
C GLY A 176 40.38 -35.46 21.76
N ILE A 177 40.02 -35.53 23.05
CA ILE A 177 38.65 -35.60 23.52
C ILE A 177 38.37 -34.43 24.46
N ASN A 178 37.27 -33.70 24.21
CA ASN A 178 36.82 -32.65 25.09
C ASN A 178 35.68 -33.15 25.98
N ILE A 179 35.93 -33.34 27.28
CA ILE A 179 34.93 -33.81 28.24
C ILE A 179 34.17 -32.62 28.82
N PRO A 180 32.84 -32.55 28.67
CA PRO A 180 32.03 -31.46 29.14
C PRO A 180 31.76 -31.52 30.65
N ILE A 181 32.54 -30.81 31.46
CA ILE A 181 32.41 -30.82 32.93
C ILE A 181 31.59 -29.65 33.49
N GLN A 182 31.32 -28.58 32.71
CA GLN A 182 30.52 -27.40 33.13
C GLN A 182 29.02 -27.62 32.89
N LEU A 183 28.37 -28.46 33.72
CA LEU A 183 26.95 -28.81 33.54
C LEU A 183 26.00 -27.60 33.68
N GLY A 184 26.22 -26.73 34.65
CA GLY A 184 25.34 -25.57 34.89
C GLY A 184 25.24 -24.62 33.70
N ARG A 185 26.38 -24.37 32.99
CA ARG A 185 26.39 -23.56 31.77
C ARG A 185 25.56 -24.20 30.64
N ARG A 186 25.57 -25.53 30.55
CA ARG A 186 24.84 -26.27 29.51
C ARG A 186 23.35 -26.31 29.79
N THR A 187 22.97 -26.50 31.05
CA THR A 187 21.56 -26.43 31.46
C THR A 187 21.00 -25.05 31.10
N ALA A 188 21.71 -23.96 31.44
CA ALA A 188 21.29 -22.60 31.05
C ALA A 188 21.19 -22.44 29.51
N ALA A 189 22.13 -23.00 28.74
CA ALA A 189 22.08 -22.93 27.27
C ALA A 189 20.90 -23.72 26.68
N THR A 190 20.54 -24.88 27.25
CA THR A 190 19.36 -25.63 26.79
C THR A 190 18.06 -24.96 27.19
N GLU A 191 17.97 -24.36 28.39
CA GLU A 191 16.83 -23.56 28.82
C GLU A 191 16.63 -22.29 27.94
N GLU A 192 17.72 -21.61 27.58
CA GLU A 192 17.70 -20.47 26.64
C GLU A 192 17.19 -20.90 25.25
N ALA A 193 17.70 -22.02 24.72
CA ALA A 193 17.29 -22.56 23.44
C ALA A 193 15.80 -22.98 23.44
N GLU A 194 15.31 -23.59 24.51
CA GLU A 194 13.90 -23.96 24.70
C GLU A 194 13.02 -22.72 24.78
N ALA A 195 13.40 -21.69 25.58
CA ALA A 195 12.68 -20.44 25.68
C ALA A 195 12.64 -19.71 24.33
N THR A 196 13.72 -19.75 23.56
CA THR A 196 13.79 -19.18 22.21
C THR A 196 12.85 -19.91 21.24
N TYR A 197 12.78 -21.22 21.32
CA TYR A 197 11.83 -22.02 20.51
C TYR A 197 10.38 -21.67 20.84
N GLN A 198 10.02 -21.60 22.11
CA GLN A 198 8.67 -21.20 22.55
C GLN A 198 8.34 -19.76 22.13
N ALA A 199 9.28 -18.83 22.24
CA ALA A 199 9.13 -17.46 21.78
C ALA A 199 8.82 -17.39 20.27
N ASN A 200 9.53 -18.15 19.43
CA ASN A 200 9.29 -18.20 18.00
C ASN A 200 7.91 -18.79 17.63
N GLN A 201 7.40 -19.76 18.41
CA GLN A 201 6.04 -20.27 18.24
C GLN A 201 4.99 -19.20 18.55
N LEU A 202 5.19 -18.40 19.61
CA LEU A 202 4.29 -17.30 19.96
C LEU A 202 4.35 -16.17 18.93
N ILE A 203 5.54 -15.88 18.39
CA ILE A 203 5.71 -14.92 17.28
C ILE A 203 4.93 -15.39 16.05
N TYR A 204 5.01 -16.67 15.67
CA TYR A 204 4.24 -17.21 14.56
C TYR A 204 2.73 -17.00 14.75
N ARG A 205 2.20 -17.32 15.94
CA ARG A 205 0.78 -17.09 16.26
C ARG A 205 0.40 -15.62 16.19
N SER A 206 1.28 -14.73 16.64
CA SER A 206 1.07 -13.28 16.55
C SER A 206 1.01 -12.83 15.10
N VAL A 207 1.93 -13.29 14.24
CA VAL A 207 1.92 -12.98 12.81
C VAL A 207 0.65 -13.54 12.14
N GLU A 208 0.25 -14.77 12.47
CA GLU A 208 -0.98 -15.38 11.95
C GLU A 208 -2.22 -14.56 12.32
N ASN A 209 -2.34 -14.13 13.58
CA ASN A 209 -3.46 -13.31 14.03
C ASN A 209 -3.47 -11.94 13.36
N ASN A 210 -2.30 -11.31 13.17
CA ASN A 210 -2.19 -10.03 12.46
C ASN A 210 -2.61 -10.17 10.99
N VAL A 211 -2.22 -11.26 10.33
CA VAL A 211 -2.64 -11.55 8.95
C VAL A 211 -4.16 -11.68 8.84
N LYS A 212 -4.79 -12.43 9.76
CA LYS A 212 -6.26 -12.59 9.80
C LYS A 212 -6.94 -11.23 10.00
N ALA A 213 -6.50 -10.44 10.98
CA ALA A 213 -7.05 -9.13 11.27
C ALA A 213 -6.90 -8.15 10.09
N GLU A 214 -5.73 -8.13 9.41
CA GLU A 214 -5.50 -7.31 8.23
C GLU A 214 -6.47 -7.65 7.09
N ILE A 215 -6.73 -8.93 6.86
CA ILE A 215 -7.64 -9.39 5.80
C ILE A 215 -9.09 -9.00 6.11
N GLU A 216 -9.53 -9.25 7.34
CA GLU A 216 -10.88 -8.87 7.77
C GLU A 216 -11.10 -7.37 7.65
N ASP A 217 -10.16 -6.55 8.11
CA ASP A 217 -10.24 -5.10 8.01
C ASP A 217 -10.33 -4.62 6.55
N LEU A 218 -9.45 -5.11 5.68
CA LEU A 218 -9.47 -4.78 4.25
C LEU A 218 -10.76 -5.23 3.56
N HIS A 219 -11.30 -6.38 3.94
CA HIS A 219 -12.57 -6.88 3.39
C HIS A 219 -13.74 -6.00 3.82
N PHE A 220 -13.84 -5.64 5.12
CA PHE A 220 -14.87 -4.72 5.59
C PHE A 220 -14.73 -3.33 4.97
N GLN A 221 -13.52 -2.82 4.80
CA GLN A 221 -13.29 -1.56 4.09
C GLN A 221 -13.79 -1.65 2.64
N LEU A 222 -13.48 -2.73 1.92
CA LEU A 222 -13.92 -2.93 0.54
C LEU A 222 -15.44 -2.96 0.43
N GLN A 223 -16.12 -3.69 1.32
CA GLN A 223 -17.58 -3.74 1.37
C GLN A 223 -18.20 -2.37 1.71
N SER A 224 -17.60 -1.64 2.65
CA SER A 224 -18.06 -0.30 3.03
C SER A 224 -17.96 0.68 1.85
N ILE A 225 -16.83 0.68 1.14
CA ILE A 225 -16.63 1.52 -0.03
C ILE A 225 -17.61 1.13 -1.15
N ALA A 226 -17.86 -0.16 -1.37
CA ALA A 226 -18.83 -0.64 -2.35
C ALA A 226 -20.25 -0.10 -2.06
N ARG A 227 -20.70 -0.15 -0.79
CA ARG A 227 -21.98 0.43 -0.37
C ARG A 227 -22.02 1.96 -0.54
N THR A 228 -20.90 2.62 -0.27
CA THR A 228 -20.77 4.06 -0.50
C THR A 228 -20.90 4.41 -1.98
N LEU A 229 -20.27 3.64 -2.88
CA LEU A 229 -20.41 3.81 -4.32
C LEU A 229 -21.87 3.64 -4.78
N ASP A 230 -22.63 2.71 -4.19
CA ASP A 230 -24.08 2.58 -4.47
C ASP A 230 -24.85 3.82 -4.05
N LEU A 231 -24.57 4.35 -2.85
CA LEU A 231 -25.19 5.57 -2.36
C LEU A 231 -24.93 6.74 -3.31
N TYR A 232 -23.70 6.85 -3.84
CA TYR A 232 -23.37 7.87 -4.84
C TYR A 232 -24.16 7.67 -6.13
N ASN A 233 -24.16 6.46 -6.68
CA ASN A 233 -24.77 6.17 -7.97
C ASN A 233 -26.31 6.24 -7.95
N GLN A 234 -26.94 5.72 -6.89
CA GLN A 234 -28.39 5.62 -6.81
C GLN A 234 -29.04 6.84 -6.14
N GLY A 235 -28.28 7.63 -5.39
CA GLY A 235 -28.80 8.75 -4.63
C GLY A 235 -28.07 10.06 -4.94
N LEU A 236 -26.89 10.27 -4.35
CA LEU A 236 -26.24 11.58 -4.31
C LEU A 236 -26.02 12.22 -5.69
N LEU A 237 -25.55 11.47 -6.67
CA LEU A 237 -25.30 12.01 -8.03
C LEU A 237 -26.62 12.37 -8.73
N VAL A 238 -27.61 11.49 -8.66
CA VAL A 238 -28.91 11.71 -9.32
C VAL A 238 -29.65 12.88 -8.67
N GLN A 239 -29.71 12.91 -7.32
CA GLN A 239 -30.39 13.97 -6.58
C GLN A 239 -29.71 15.33 -6.75
N SER A 240 -28.35 15.39 -6.69
CA SER A 240 -27.61 16.63 -6.89
C SER A 240 -27.74 17.15 -8.32
N GLN A 241 -27.76 16.26 -9.32
CA GLN A 241 -27.99 16.65 -10.71
C GLN A 241 -29.40 17.22 -10.89
N SER A 242 -30.44 16.56 -10.39
CA SER A 242 -31.83 17.01 -10.46
C SER A 242 -32.03 18.33 -9.69
N SER A 243 -31.35 18.49 -8.55
CA SER A 243 -31.37 19.74 -7.78
C SER A 243 -30.81 20.90 -8.57
N LEU A 244 -29.67 20.70 -9.24
CA LEU A 244 -29.05 21.73 -10.09
C LEU A 244 -29.96 22.09 -11.28
N GLU A 245 -30.55 21.10 -11.96
CA GLU A 245 -31.46 21.36 -13.09
C GLU A 245 -32.70 22.16 -12.67
N SER A 246 -33.28 21.82 -11.51
CA SER A 246 -34.40 22.56 -10.91
C SER A 246 -33.99 23.98 -10.51
N ALA A 247 -32.81 24.14 -9.89
CA ALA A 247 -32.27 25.43 -9.50
C ALA A 247 -32.02 26.34 -10.72
N LEU A 248 -31.47 25.77 -11.80
CA LEU A 248 -31.27 26.49 -13.08
C LEU A 248 -32.60 27.01 -13.66
N SER A 249 -33.61 26.16 -13.73
CA SER A 249 -34.95 26.52 -14.23
C SER A 249 -35.58 27.62 -13.35
N ALA A 250 -35.47 27.49 -12.02
CA ALA A 250 -36.01 28.49 -11.10
C ALA A 250 -35.26 29.81 -11.14
N TYR A 251 -33.94 29.79 -11.30
CA TYR A 251 -33.12 30.99 -11.45
C TYR A 251 -33.41 31.73 -12.76
N SER A 252 -33.56 31.01 -13.87
CA SER A 252 -33.90 31.61 -15.18
C SER A 252 -35.24 32.35 -15.16
N THR A 253 -36.22 31.86 -14.37
CA THR A 253 -37.55 32.48 -14.20
C THR A 253 -37.62 33.49 -13.04
N GLY A 254 -36.49 33.82 -12.40
CA GLY A 254 -36.44 34.76 -11.28
C GLY A 254 -37.04 34.27 -9.96
N LYS A 255 -37.36 32.99 -9.83
CA LYS A 255 -37.96 32.37 -8.63
C LYS A 255 -36.92 31.93 -7.60
N LEU A 256 -35.65 31.86 -7.97
CA LEU A 256 -34.55 31.45 -7.12
C LEU A 256 -33.43 32.49 -7.18
N ASP A 257 -32.76 32.74 -6.07
CA ASP A 257 -31.60 33.61 -6.04
C ASP A 257 -30.32 32.89 -6.55
N PHE A 258 -29.30 33.68 -6.90
CA PHE A 258 -28.04 33.18 -7.45
C PHE A 258 -27.24 32.32 -6.47
N LEU A 259 -27.37 32.59 -5.17
CA LEU A 259 -26.66 31.81 -4.15
C LEU A 259 -27.14 30.35 -4.07
N ASN A 260 -28.46 30.16 -4.10
CA ASN A 260 -29.04 28.82 -4.08
C ASN A 260 -28.67 28.03 -5.35
N LEU A 261 -28.53 28.70 -6.50
CA LEU A 261 -28.01 28.09 -7.72
C LEU A 261 -26.57 27.63 -7.54
N LEU A 262 -25.67 28.50 -7.02
CA LEU A 262 -24.28 28.17 -6.75
C LEU A 262 -24.14 27.03 -5.73
N ASP A 263 -25.00 27.00 -4.70
CA ASP A 263 -24.97 25.94 -3.69
C ASP A 263 -25.38 24.58 -4.28
N SER A 264 -26.40 24.57 -5.15
CA SER A 264 -26.81 23.33 -5.86
C SER A 264 -25.69 22.81 -6.75
N GLU A 265 -24.95 23.71 -7.39
CA GLU A 265 -23.81 23.35 -8.22
C GLU A 265 -22.62 22.83 -7.42
N ARG A 266 -22.29 23.47 -6.28
CA ARG A 266 -21.25 23.00 -5.37
C ARG A 266 -21.57 21.60 -4.83
N MET A 267 -22.84 21.31 -4.52
CA MET A 267 -23.27 19.97 -4.09
C MET A 267 -23.01 18.93 -5.17
N LEU A 268 -23.34 19.22 -6.43
CA LEU A 268 -23.05 18.31 -7.53
C LEU A 268 -21.55 18.12 -7.75
N LEU A 269 -20.74 19.20 -7.69
CA LEU A 269 -19.29 19.11 -7.78
C LEU A 269 -18.72 18.20 -6.70
N GLN A 270 -19.13 18.40 -5.44
CA GLN A 270 -18.68 17.57 -4.31
C GLN A 270 -19.08 16.12 -4.49
N ALA A 271 -20.31 15.85 -4.94
CA ALA A 271 -20.77 14.49 -5.20
C ALA A 271 -19.93 13.80 -6.30
N ARG A 272 -19.64 14.49 -7.41
CA ARG A 272 -18.81 13.95 -8.50
C ARG A 272 -17.38 13.69 -8.08
N LEU A 273 -16.74 14.63 -7.38
CA LEU A 273 -15.37 14.45 -6.86
C LEU A 273 -15.31 13.32 -5.83
N GLY A 274 -16.28 13.26 -4.91
CA GLY A 274 -16.37 12.20 -3.92
C GLY A 274 -16.58 10.82 -4.55
N TYR A 275 -17.40 10.72 -5.59
CA TYR A 275 -17.59 9.47 -6.34
C TYR A 275 -16.29 8.94 -6.95
N VAL A 276 -15.55 9.81 -7.65
CA VAL A 276 -14.25 9.45 -8.25
C VAL A 276 -13.22 9.05 -7.18
N GLU A 277 -13.24 9.72 -6.02
CA GLU A 277 -12.40 9.35 -4.90
C GLU A 277 -12.73 7.95 -4.37
N GLN A 278 -14.04 7.64 -4.20
CA GLN A 278 -14.46 6.30 -3.75
C GLN A 278 -14.15 5.22 -4.80
N GLN A 279 -14.25 5.50 -6.08
CA GLN A 279 -13.82 4.57 -7.14
C GLN A 279 -12.32 4.24 -7.02
N SER A 280 -11.48 5.26 -6.86
CA SER A 280 -10.05 5.07 -6.66
C SER A 280 -9.76 4.29 -5.37
N ASN A 281 -10.44 4.62 -4.26
CA ASN A 281 -10.25 3.95 -2.98
C ASN A 281 -10.67 2.48 -3.04
N TYR A 282 -11.76 2.15 -3.74
CA TYR A 282 -12.18 0.77 -3.96
C TYR A 282 -11.06 -0.06 -4.60
N GLN A 283 -10.49 0.44 -5.69
CA GLN A 283 -9.44 -0.25 -6.42
C GLN A 283 -8.13 -0.36 -5.63
N LYS A 284 -7.78 0.67 -4.86
CA LYS A 284 -6.61 0.63 -3.97
C LYS A 284 -6.78 -0.37 -2.84
N THR A 285 -7.97 -0.44 -2.25
CA THR A 285 -8.30 -1.42 -1.20
C THR A 285 -8.32 -2.84 -1.77
N LEU A 286 -8.84 -3.03 -2.99
CA LEU A 286 -8.78 -4.32 -3.68
C LEU A 286 -7.33 -4.74 -3.93
N ALA A 287 -6.48 -3.83 -4.41
CA ALA A 287 -5.05 -4.10 -4.60
C ALA A 287 -4.32 -4.40 -3.28
N ALA A 288 -4.71 -3.75 -2.18
CA ALA A 288 -4.19 -4.04 -0.84
C ALA A 288 -4.61 -5.44 -0.38
N LEU A 289 -5.85 -5.82 -0.62
CA LEU A 289 -6.38 -7.15 -0.31
C LEU A 289 -5.68 -8.24 -1.14
N GLU A 290 -5.45 -8.03 -2.45
CA GLU A 290 -4.66 -8.93 -3.30
C GLU A 290 -3.23 -9.14 -2.75
N ARG A 291 -2.58 -8.05 -2.32
CA ARG A 291 -1.27 -8.12 -1.68
C ARG A 291 -1.35 -8.91 -0.38
N ALA A 292 -2.35 -8.64 0.45
CA ALA A 292 -2.53 -9.27 1.76
C ALA A 292 -2.79 -10.79 1.64
N VAL A 293 -3.56 -11.21 0.66
CA VAL A 293 -3.86 -12.64 0.36
C VAL A 293 -2.70 -13.32 -0.36
N GLY A 294 -1.84 -12.53 -1.01
CA GLY A 294 -0.71 -13.07 -1.75
C GLY A 294 -1.07 -13.63 -3.13
N GLY A 295 -2.17 -13.17 -3.72
CA GLY A 295 -2.64 -13.55 -5.05
C GLY A 295 -3.42 -12.43 -5.72
N SER A 296 -3.60 -12.45 -7.04
CA SER A 296 -4.46 -11.52 -7.78
C SER A 296 -5.86 -12.12 -7.93
N PHE A 297 -6.90 -11.29 -7.78
CA PHE A 297 -8.29 -11.64 -8.07
C PHE A 297 -8.70 -11.31 -9.50
N ALA A 298 -7.88 -10.53 -10.22
CA ALA A 298 -8.09 -10.29 -11.64
C ALA A 298 -7.84 -11.59 -12.43
N LYS A 299 -8.85 -12.05 -13.15
CA LYS A 299 -8.71 -13.05 -14.20
C LYS A 299 -8.19 -12.41 -15.48
#